data_e3109d5ad2da81d0bef1d28e3001c639
#
_entry.id   e3109d5ad2da81d0bef1d28e3001c639
#
_cell.length_a   1.000
_cell.length_b   1.000
_cell.length_c   1.000
_cell.angle_alpha   90.00
_cell.angle_beta   90.00
_cell.angle_gamma   90.00
#
_symmetry.space_group_name_H-M   'P 1'
#
loop_
_entity.id
_entity.type
_entity.pdbx_description
1 polymer ?
#
loop_
_entity_poly.entity_id
_entity_poly.type
_entity_poly.pdbx_seq_one_letter_code
_entity_poly.pdbx_strand_id
1 'polypeptide(L)'
;MDTRAKGSPVLVYNPAAYSRRSLVEATVDLPAEAEGVAVYAPDGKTVPAQIVARDGARATVLFAAAMEPVSYAVYDVRAGKAGKGKVLRASGNTLENRVYKVTLDANGDIASVIDKRNGRDLVEKGKAFRLAVLTPNVSNRYPAWEIHKATLDQTPEPVDTDVRISVAECGAARASLKVERRYGDS
;
A
#
# COMPACT_ATOMS: atom_id res chain seq x y z
N MET A 1 29.27 -8.58 -9.81
CA MET A 1 28.32 -7.91 -8.90
C MET A 1 28.60 -8.39 -7.48
N ASP A 2 28.84 -7.47 -6.54
CA ASP A 2 29.05 -7.81 -5.13
C ASP A 2 27.70 -7.87 -4.40
N THR A 3 27.32 -9.06 -3.94
CA THR A 3 26.06 -9.29 -3.21
C THR A 3 26.34 -9.66 -1.74
N ARG A 4 27.55 -9.42 -1.25
CA ARG A 4 27.90 -9.73 0.14
C ARG A 4 27.09 -8.84 1.09
N ALA A 5 26.46 -9.47 2.06
CA ALA A 5 25.69 -8.85 3.15
C ALA A 5 26.05 -9.52 4.47
N LYS A 6 25.78 -8.86 5.58
CA LYS A 6 25.93 -9.47 6.92
C LYS A 6 24.70 -10.29 7.31
N GLY A 7 23.56 -10.01 6.69
CA GLY A 7 22.31 -10.75 6.81
C GLY A 7 21.87 -11.32 5.46
N SER A 8 20.57 -11.31 5.19
CA SER A 8 19.98 -11.79 3.95
C SER A 8 20.06 -10.70 2.88
N PRO A 9 20.83 -10.90 1.77
CA PRO A 9 20.91 -9.92 0.70
C PRO A 9 19.64 -9.93 -0.15
N VAL A 10 19.10 -8.74 -0.42
CA VAL A 10 18.00 -8.53 -1.37
C VAL A 10 18.49 -7.63 -2.50
N LEU A 11 18.57 -8.20 -3.71
CA LEU A 11 18.92 -7.47 -4.90
C LEU A 11 17.67 -6.77 -5.46
N VAL A 12 17.74 -5.46 -5.57
CA VAL A 12 16.68 -4.63 -6.17
C VAL A 12 17.19 -4.03 -7.46
N TYR A 13 16.40 -4.14 -8.54
CA TYR A 13 16.73 -3.61 -9.85
C TYR A 13 15.74 -2.51 -10.27
N ASN A 14 16.25 -1.41 -10.80
CA ASN A 14 15.48 -0.35 -11.41
C ASN A 14 15.73 -0.32 -12.93
N PRO A 15 14.81 -0.81 -13.78
CA PRO A 15 14.96 -0.75 -15.23
C PRO A 15 14.63 0.62 -15.83
N ALA A 16 14.05 1.54 -15.04
CA ALA A 16 13.63 2.84 -15.55
C ALA A 16 14.81 3.80 -15.72
N ALA A 17 14.73 4.71 -16.71
CA ALA A 17 15.73 5.71 -16.98
C ALA A 17 15.71 6.91 -16.01
N TYR A 18 15.06 6.79 -14.87
CA TYR A 18 14.98 7.82 -13.82
C TYR A 18 15.11 7.21 -12.42
N SER A 19 15.60 8.01 -11.49
CA SER A 19 15.68 7.62 -10.07
C SER A 19 14.29 7.45 -9.51
N ARG A 20 14.09 6.40 -8.71
CA ARG A 20 12.79 6.14 -8.08
C ARG A 20 12.94 5.68 -6.64
N ARG A 21 11.88 5.95 -5.87
CA ARG A 21 11.68 5.37 -4.55
C ARG A 21 10.44 4.50 -4.59
N SER A 22 10.57 3.25 -4.15
CA SER A 22 9.48 2.29 -4.15
C SER A 22 9.50 1.47 -2.88
N LEU A 23 8.35 0.94 -2.52
CA LEU A 23 8.29 -0.14 -1.56
C LEU A 23 8.66 -1.44 -2.28
N VAL A 24 9.51 -2.22 -1.65
CA VAL A 24 9.95 -3.54 -2.10
C VAL A 24 9.49 -4.55 -1.07
N GLU A 25 8.87 -5.60 -1.55
CA GLU A 25 8.49 -6.75 -0.75
C GLU A 25 9.41 -7.93 -1.11
N ALA A 26 10.00 -8.56 -0.11
CA ALA A 26 10.89 -9.70 -0.29
C ALA A 26 10.70 -10.71 0.83
N THR A 27 10.75 -11.98 0.48
CA THR A 27 10.76 -13.07 1.47
C THR A 27 12.21 -13.46 1.77
N VAL A 28 12.56 -13.43 3.05
CA VAL A 28 13.90 -13.73 3.56
C VAL A 28 13.82 -14.63 4.78
N ASP A 29 14.91 -15.30 5.10
CA ASP A 29 15.03 -16.04 6.34
C ASP A 29 15.57 -15.12 7.44
N LEU A 30 14.84 -15.05 8.56
CA LEU A 30 15.20 -14.34 9.79
C LEU A 30 15.05 -15.30 10.97
N PRO A 31 15.82 -15.14 12.06
CA PRO A 31 15.61 -15.92 13.27
C PRO A 31 14.14 -15.89 13.68
N ALA A 32 13.56 -17.04 14.03
CA ALA A 32 12.14 -17.19 14.32
C ALA A 32 11.67 -16.27 15.47
N GLU A 33 12.57 -16.04 16.44
CA GLU A 33 12.38 -15.16 17.61
C GLU A 33 12.53 -13.67 17.31
N ALA A 34 12.92 -13.29 16.08
CA ALA A 34 13.12 -11.89 15.74
C ALA A 34 11.79 -11.12 15.70
N GLU A 35 11.58 -10.21 16.64
CA GLU A 35 10.37 -9.36 16.72
C GLU A 35 10.34 -8.25 15.67
N GLY A 36 11.48 -7.94 15.04
CA GLY A 36 11.59 -6.85 14.09
C GLY A 36 12.64 -7.09 13.02
N VAL A 37 12.68 -6.17 12.07
CA VAL A 37 13.60 -6.21 10.93
C VAL A 37 14.31 -4.87 10.75
N ALA A 38 15.61 -4.91 10.51
CA ALA A 38 16.41 -3.77 10.05
C ALA A 38 16.86 -4.03 8.62
N VAL A 39 16.65 -3.07 7.74
CA VAL A 39 17.10 -3.13 6.36
C VAL A 39 18.09 -2.00 6.11
N TYR A 40 19.27 -2.36 5.61
CA TYR A 40 20.36 -1.42 5.33
C TYR A 40 20.48 -1.21 3.82
N ALA A 41 20.49 0.05 3.43
CA ALA A 41 20.80 0.45 2.06
C ALA A 41 22.30 0.25 1.74
N PRO A 42 22.73 0.34 0.47
CA PRO A 42 24.14 0.21 0.09
C PRO A 42 25.10 1.17 0.78
N ASP A 43 24.60 2.33 1.23
CA ASP A 43 25.38 3.34 2.00
C ASP A 43 25.48 3.01 3.50
N GLY A 44 24.95 1.85 3.93
CA GLY A 44 24.96 1.39 5.31
C GLY A 44 23.90 2.02 6.22
N LYS A 45 23.06 2.93 5.72
CA LYS A 45 21.98 3.53 6.49
C LYS A 45 20.75 2.62 6.52
N THR A 46 20.05 2.63 7.66
CA THR A 46 18.78 1.91 7.77
C THR A 46 17.67 2.64 7.01
N VAL A 47 16.79 1.86 6.38
CA VAL A 47 15.58 2.36 5.71
C VAL A 47 14.32 1.93 6.48
N PRO A 48 13.19 2.63 6.29
CA PRO A 48 11.91 2.19 6.82
C PRO A 48 11.59 0.78 6.34
N ALA A 49 11.29 -0.13 7.27
CA ALA A 49 11.00 -1.52 6.98
C ALA A 49 9.99 -2.08 7.98
N GLN A 50 9.27 -3.13 7.60
CA GLN A 50 8.37 -3.88 8.47
C GLN A 50 8.24 -5.32 8.01
N ILE A 51 7.93 -6.24 8.93
CA ILE A 51 7.51 -7.59 8.61
C ILE A 51 6.00 -7.53 8.36
N VAL A 52 5.56 -8.03 7.21
CA VAL A 52 4.14 -8.04 6.81
C VAL A 52 3.52 -9.43 6.89
N ALA A 53 4.34 -10.48 6.84
CA ALA A 53 3.94 -11.86 7.07
C ALA A 53 5.11 -12.68 7.61
N ARG A 54 4.80 -13.76 8.33
CA ARG A 54 5.81 -14.68 8.86
C ARG A 54 5.27 -16.11 8.91
N ASP A 55 6.16 -17.03 8.56
CA ASP A 55 5.98 -18.48 8.73
C ASP A 55 7.29 -19.07 9.27
N GLY A 56 7.38 -19.28 10.58
CA GLY A 56 8.59 -19.68 11.27
C GLY A 56 9.74 -18.70 11.04
N ALA A 57 10.86 -19.19 10.51
CA ALA A 57 12.02 -18.36 10.15
C ALA A 57 11.79 -17.54 8.86
N ARG A 58 10.82 -17.92 8.03
CA ARG A 58 10.53 -17.27 6.77
C ARG A 58 9.68 -16.01 6.99
N ALA A 59 10.23 -14.85 6.66
CA ALA A 59 9.57 -13.56 6.85
C ALA A 59 9.40 -12.82 5.54
N THR A 60 8.19 -12.31 5.26
CA THR A 60 7.96 -11.34 4.19
C THR A 60 8.20 -9.94 4.74
N VAL A 61 9.19 -9.27 4.20
CA VAL A 61 9.66 -7.95 4.63
C VAL A 61 9.30 -6.92 3.58
N LEU A 62 8.69 -5.83 4.01
CA LEU A 62 8.41 -4.65 3.19
C LEU A 62 9.37 -3.53 3.60
N PHE A 63 10.06 -2.91 2.64
CA PHE A 63 10.98 -1.82 2.91
C PHE A 63 11.02 -0.77 1.82
N ALA A 64 11.46 0.46 2.17
CA ALA A 64 11.59 1.56 1.23
C ALA A 64 12.97 1.51 0.54
N ALA A 65 12.97 1.26 -0.77
CA ALA A 65 14.17 1.29 -1.60
C ALA A 65 14.28 2.59 -2.40
N ALA A 66 15.49 3.15 -2.46
CA ALA A 66 15.86 4.26 -3.34
C ALA A 66 16.84 3.73 -4.39
N MET A 67 16.55 3.99 -5.65
CA MET A 67 17.27 3.41 -6.79
C MET A 67 17.63 4.49 -7.79
N GLU A 68 18.85 4.46 -8.29
CA GLU A 68 19.30 5.27 -9.41
C GLU A 68 18.76 4.74 -10.76
N PRO A 69 18.83 5.53 -11.85
CA PRO A 69 18.42 5.08 -13.18
C PRO A 69 19.18 3.85 -13.63
N VAL A 70 18.50 2.90 -14.27
CA VAL A 70 19.07 1.69 -14.88
C VAL A 70 20.14 1.06 -14.00
N SER A 71 19.80 0.80 -12.75
CA SER A 71 20.74 0.35 -11.73
C SER A 71 20.21 -0.83 -10.92
N TYR A 72 21.11 -1.45 -10.20
CA TYR A 72 20.76 -2.38 -9.13
C TYR A 72 21.41 -1.96 -7.81
N ALA A 73 20.81 -2.37 -6.70
CA ALA A 73 21.36 -2.16 -5.37
C ALA A 73 21.09 -3.39 -4.49
N VAL A 74 22.03 -3.68 -3.60
CA VAL A 74 21.88 -4.76 -2.62
C VAL A 74 21.48 -4.15 -1.29
N TYR A 75 20.32 -4.56 -0.80
CA TYR A 75 19.82 -4.25 0.53
C TYR A 75 20.12 -5.42 1.46
N ASP A 76 20.60 -5.11 2.66
CA ASP A 76 20.99 -6.12 3.64
C ASP A 76 19.92 -6.20 4.73
N VAL A 77 19.21 -7.31 4.80
CA VAL A 77 18.08 -7.54 5.70
C VAL A 77 18.55 -8.33 6.92
N ARG A 78 18.32 -7.81 8.12
CA ARG A 78 18.74 -8.41 9.39
C ARG A 78 17.60 -8.37 10.41
N ALA A 79 17.63 -9.29 11.37
CA ALA A 79 16.87 -9.12 12.60
C ALA A 79 17.29 -7.82 13.32
N GLY A 80 16.32 -7.07 13.82
CA GLY A 80 16.61 -5.82 14.54
C GLY A 80 15.48 -4.80 14.44
N LYS A 81 15.74 -3.58 14.92
CA LYS A 81 14.77 -2.50 14.86
C LYS A 81 14.79 -1.82 13.50
N ALA A 82 13.60 -1.61 12.94
CA ALA A 82 13.44 -0.87 11.69
C ALA A 82 14.03 0.55 11.78
N GLY A 83 14.56 1.02 10.65
CA GLY A 83 14.90 2.43 10.48
C GLY A 83 13.67 3.31 10.71
N LYS A 84 13.89 4.54 11.22
CA LYS A 84 12.79 5.49 11.44
C LYS A 84 12.12 5.81 10.11
N GLY A 85 10.85 5.46 9.98
CA GLY A 85 9.99 5.82 8.85
C GLY A 85 9.50 7.25 8.97
N LYS A 86 8.96 7.78 7.87
CA LYS A 86 8.07 8.94 7.93
C LYS A 86 6.82 8.53 8.72
N VAL A 87 6.24 9.48 9.45
CA VAL A 87 5.07 9.21 10.27
C VAL A 87 3.92 8.72 9.37
N LEU A 88 3.61 7.44 9.49
CA LEU A 88 2.42 6.82 8.94
C LEU A 88 1.48 6.54 10.11
N ARG A 89 0.19 6.80 9.94
CA ARG A 89 -0.83 6.52 10.94
C ARG A 89 -2.02 5.85 10.29
N ALA A 90 -2.53 4.82 10.95
CA ALA A 90 -3.82 4.22 10.68
C ALA A 90 -4.58 4.15 12.00
N SER A 91 -5.77 4.70 12.07
CA SER A 91 -6.59 4.71 13.29
C SER A 91 -8.07 4.83 12.94
N GLY A 92 -8.89 3.91 13.44
CA GLY A 92 -10.31 3.87 13.14
C GLY A 92 -10.55 3.82 11.63
N ASN A 93 -11.12 4.89 11.09
CA ASN A 93 -11.41 5.06 9.67
C ASN A 93 -10.45 6.05 8.96
N THR A 94 -9.29 6.34 9.53
CA THR A 94 -8.38 7.38 9.02
C THR A 94 -7.01 6.80 8.70
N LEU A 95 -6.47 7.20 7.53
CA LEU A 95 -5.07 7.01 7.14
C LEU A 95 -4.38 8.35 7.00
N GLU A 96 -3.16 8.46 7.52
CA GLU A 96 -2.42 9.71 7.45
C GLU A 96 -0.93 9.48 7.19
N ASN A 97 -0.37 10.31 6.31
CA ASN A 97 1.06 10.46 6.12
C ASN A 97 1.45 11.95 6.13
N ARG A 98 2.69 12.26 5.77
CA ARG A 98 3.17 13.64 5.73
C ARG A 98 2.42 14.53 4.72
N VAL A 99 1.86 13.94 3.67
CA VAL A 99 1.26 14.67 2.53
C VAL A 99 -0.25 14.64 2.58
N TYR A 100 -0.84 13.49 2.89
CA TYR A 100 -2.27 13.27 2.82
C TYR A 100 -2.86 12.80 4.15
N LYS A 101 -4.11 13.20 4.39
CA LYS A 101 -5.00 12.59 5.38
C LYS A 101 -6.24 12.09 4.65
N VAL A 102 -6.50 10.80 4.72
CA VAL A 102 -7.67 10.14 4.12
C VAL A 102 -8.63 9.75 5.23
N THR A 103 -9.91 10.02 5.04
CA THR A 103 -10.96 9.63 5.98
C THR A 103 -12.04 8.84 5.23
N LEU A 104 -12.41 7.69 5.77
CA LEU A 104 -13.52 6.89 5.29
C LEU A 104 -14.79 7.27 6.04
N ASP A 105 -15.95 7.17 5.38
CA ASP A 105 -17.27 7.26 6.02
C ASP A 105 -17.68 5.92 6.65
N ALA A 106 -18.91 5.87 7.17
CA ALA A 106 -19.47 4.65 7.78
C ALA A 106 -19.64 3.50 6.78
N ASN A 107 -19.80 3.82 5.49
CA ASN A 107 -19.91 2.84 4.42
C ASN A 107 -18.54 2.35 3.93
N GLY A 108 -17.44 2.86 4.50
CA GLY A 108 -16.09 2.53 4.09
C GLY A 108 -15.66 3.22 2.77
N ASP A 109 -16.44 4.18 2.28
CA ASP A 109 -16.10 4.98 1.11
C ASP A 109 -15.13 6.10 1.51
N ILE A 110 -14.29 6.56 0.56
CA ILE A 110 -13.37 7.66 0.84
C ILE A 110 -14.16 8.98 0.80
N ALA A 111 -14.47 9.50 1.98
CA ALA A 111 -15.26 10.73 2.15
C ALA A 111 -14.41 12.00 2.10
N SER A 112 -13.11 11.92 2.39
CA SER A 112 -12.20 13.06 2.38
C SER A 112 -10.77 12.62 2.08
N VAL A 113 -10.07 13.42 1.28
CA VAL A 113 -8.62 13.30 1.02
C VAL A 113 -8.02 14.70 1.12
N ILE A 114 -7.54 15.06 2.32
CA ILE A 114 -6.90 16.36 2.54
C ILE A 114 -5.45 16.33 2.05
N ASP A 115 -5.11 17.17 1.08
CA ASP A 115 -3.73 17.50 0.75
C ASP A 115 -3.19 18.50 1.78
N LYS A 116 -2.35 18.02 2.68
CA LYS A 116 -1.81 18.81 3.81
C LYS A 116 -0.84 19.92 3.39
N ARG A 117 -0.39 19.92 2.12
CA ARG A 117 0.51 20.96 1.60
C ARG A 117 -0.21 22.27 1.34
N ASN A 118 -1.51 22.21 1.02
CA ASN A 118 -2.34 23.37 0.67
C ASN A 118 -3.70 23.39 1.40
N GLY A 119 -3.99 22.38 2.23
CA GLY A 119 -5.24 22.26 2.97
C GLY A 119 -6.47 21.92 2.11
N ARG A 120 -6.29 21.57 0.84
CA ARG A 120 -7.39 21.27 -0.08
C ARG A 120 -7.91 19.85 0.16
N ASP A 121 -9.22 19.70 0.25
CA ASP A 121 -9.88 18.40 0.09
C ASP A 121 -10.03 18.08 -1.40
N LEU A 122 -9.58 16.88 -1.79
CA LEU A 122 -9.66 16.39 -3.16
C LEU A 122 -11.01 15.73 -3.45
N VAL A 123 -11.82 15.49 -2.42
CA VAL A 123 -13.19 15.00 -2.54
C VAL A 123 -14.14 16.19 -2.47
N GLU A 124 -15.03 16.31 -3.43
CA GLU A 124 -16.06 17.37 -3.45
C GLU A 124 -17.00 17.21 -2.25
N LYS A 125 -17.36 18.34 -1.63
CA LYS A 125 -18.25 18.35 -0.46
C LYS A 125 -19.56 17.60 -0.74
N GLY A 126 -19.91 16.64 0.12
CA GLY A 126 -21.08 15.80 -0.02
C GLY A 126 -20.96 14.65 -1.03
N LYS A 127 -19.76 14.45 -1.59
CA LYS A 127 -19.42 13.29 -2.43
C LYS A 127 -18.48 12.33 -1.69
N ALA A 128 -18.26 11.17 -2.29
CA ALA A 128 -17.28 10.19 -1.83
C ALA A 128 -16.75 9.39 -3.03
N PHE A 129 -15.53 8.85 -2.92
CA PHE A 129 -15.08 7.80 -3.84
C PHE A 129 -15.67 6.48 -3.33
N ARG A 130 -16.68 6.03 -4.03
CA ARG A 130 -17.57 4.94 -3.62
C ARG A 130 -17.26 3.65 -4.36
N LEU A 131 -17.33 2.53 -3.67
CA LEU A 131 -17.44 1.23 -4.29
C LEU A 131 -18.90 0.98 -4.67
N ALA A 132 -19.16 0.83 -5.97
CA ALA A 132 -20.50 0.58 -6.47
C ALA A 132 -20.45 -0.33 -7.70
N VAL A 133 -21.57 -1.00 -7.97
CA VAL A 133 -21.75 -1.86 -9.11
C VAL A 133 -22.65 -1.17 -10.14
N LEU A 134 -22.23 -1.18 -11.39
CA LEU A 134 -23.09 -0.84 -12.52
C LEU A 134 -23.71 -2.13 -13.07
N THR A 135 -24.90 -2.03 -13.65
CA THR A 135 -25.50 -3.16 -14.36
C THR A 135 -24.59 -3.59 -15.52
N PRO A 136 -24.68 -4.86 -15.96
CA PRO A 136 -23.83 -5.36 -17.03
C PRO A 136 -23.81 -4.43 -18.25
N ASN A 137 -22.61 -4.11 -18.70
CA ASN A 137 -22.41 -3.42 -19.97
C ASN A 137 -22.65 -4.41 -21.11
N VAL A 138 -23.79 -4.27 -21.77
CA VAL A 138 -24.14 -5.15 -22.89
C VAL A 138 -23.50 -4.58 -24.14
N SER A 139 -22.29 -5.02 -24.47
CA SER A 139 -21.63 -4.78 -25.74
C SER A 139 -21.64 -6.06 -26.55
N ASN A 140 -22.12 -5.97 -27.80
CA ASN A 140 -22.21 -7.11 -28.73
C ASN A 140 -20.86 -7.45 -29.39
N ARG A 141 -19.85 -6.56 -29.28
CA ARG A 141 -18.63 -6.67 -30.07
C ARG A 141 -17.36 -6.64 -29.22
N TYR A 142 -17.25 -5.66 -28.33
CA TYR A 142 -16.03 -5.45 -27.54
C TYR A 142 -16.36 -5.13 -26.06
N PRO A 143 -16.94 -6.06 -25.29
CA PRO A 143 -17.43 -5.79 -23.93
C PRO A 143 -16.35 -5.36 -22.94
N ALA A 144 -15.09 -5.70 -23.21
CA ALA A 144 -13.94 -5.30 -22.38
C ALA A 144 -13.37 -3.91 -22.75
N TRP A 145 -13.78 -3.33 -23.89
CA TRP A 145 -13.24 -2.08 -24.43
C TRP A 145 -14.28 -0.97 -24.51
N GLU A 146 -15.53 -1.34 -24.67
CA GLU A 146 -16.64 -0.40 -24.88
C GLU A 146 -17.50 -0.34 -23.63
N ILE A 147 -17.65 0.84 -23.06
CA ILE A 147 -18.66 1.12 -22.06
C ILE A 147 -19.70 2.01 -22.73
N HIS A 148 -20.90 1.47 -22.92
CA HIS A 148 -21.99 2.22 -23.53
C HIS A 148 -22.42 3.38 -22.63
N LYS A 149 -22.74 4.53 -23.23
CA LYS A 149 -23.20 5.70 -22.49
C LYS A 149 -24.40 5.38 -21.61
N ALA A 150 -25.33 4.56 -22.06
CA ALA A 150 -26.49 4.12 -21.29
C ALA A 150 -26.09 3.38 -19.99
N THR A 151 -24.94 2.69 -19.96
CA THR A 151 -24.41 2.07 -18.74
C THR A 151 -23.86 3.13 -17.77
N LEU A 152 -23.21 4.16 -18.31
CA LEU A 152 -22.66 5.26 -17.50
C LEU A 152 -23.76 6.20 -16.94
N ASP A 153 -24.90 6.32 -17.64
CA ASP A 153 -26.02 7.15 -17.23
C ASP A 153 -26.90 6.50 -16.14
N GLN A 154 -26.62 5.23 -15.79
CA GLN A 154 -27.33 4.53 -14.72
C GLN A 154 -26.86 5.01 -13.34
N THR A 155 -27.74 4.91 -12.35
CA THR A 155 -27.35 5.09 -10.95
C THR A 155 -26.64 3.84 -10.48
N PRO A 156 -25.35 3.91 -10.09
CA PRO A 156 -24.62 2.76 -9.56
C PRO A 156 -25.26 2.26 -8.26
N GLU A 157 -25.34 0.95 -8.10
CA GLU A 157 -25.75 0.30 -6.86
C GLU A 157 -24.58 0.32 -5.86
N PRO A 158 -24.69 0.97 -4.69
CA PRO A 158 -23.59 1.01 -3.73
C PRO A 158 -23.39 -0.36 -3.08
N VAL A 159 -22.13 -0.70 -2.81
CA VAL A 159 -21.76 -1.87 -2.01
C VAL A 159 -21.48 -1.37 -0.58
N ASP A 160 -22.51 -1.31 0.24
CA ASP A 160 -22.47 -0.69 1.58
C ASP A 160 -23.15 -1.53 2.68
N THR A 161 -23.34 -2.83 2.43
CA THR A 161 -23.94 -3.76 3.38
C THR A 161 -22.88 -4.44 4.23
N ASP A 162 -23.17 -4.66 5.52
CA ASP A 162 -22.31 -5.34 6.51
C ASP A 162 -20.88 -4.80 6.56
N VAL A 163 -20.75 -3.48 6.50
CA VAL A 163 -19.45 -2.80 6.45
C VAL A 163 -18.67 -2.97 7.74
N ARG A 164 -17.42 -3.41 7.61
CA ARG A 164 -16.44 -3.47 8.69
C ARG A 164 -15.15 -2.76 8.28
N ILE A 165 -14.71 -1.81 9.09
CA ILE A 165 -13.45 -1.09 8.88
C ILE A 165 -12.50 -1.47 10.01
N SER A 166 -11.30 -1.89 9.65
CA SER A 166 -10.26 -2.25 10.62
C SER A 166 -8.88 -1.78 10.16
N VAL A 167 -7.99 -1.55 11.12
CA VAL A 167 -6.58 -1.29 10.82
C VAL A 167 -5.93 -2.64 10.49
N ALA A 168 -5.51 -2.81 9.24
CA ALA A 168 -4.79 -4.01 8.80
C ALA A 168 -3.29 -3.90 9.08
N GLU A 169 -2.70 -2.71 8.87
CA GLU A 169 -1.28 -2.48 9.10
C GLU A 169 -1.03 -1.04 9.57
N CYS A 170 -0.06 -0.86 10.47
CA CYS A 170 0.46 0.46 10.86
C CYS A 170 1.96 0.33 11.16
N GLY A 171 2.78 0.27 10.12
CA GLY A 171 4.23 0.08 10.21
C GLY A 171 5.04 1.27 9.71
N ALA A 172 6.36 1.11 9.70
CA ALA A 172 7.29 2.15 9.26
C ALA A 172 7.30 2.36 7.74
N ALA A 173 6.92 1.35 6.95
CA ALA A 173 6.93 1.37 5.49
C ALA A 173 5.52 1.52 4.89
N ARG A 174 4.50 0.91 5.50
CA ARG A 174 3.11 0.95 5.05
C ARG A 174 2.14 1.03 6.23
N ALA A 175 1.03 1.75 6.03
CA ALA A 175 -0.15 1.70 6.87
C ALA A 175 -1.37 1.47 5.99
N SER A 176 -2.30 0.62 6.42
CA SER A 176 -3.49 0.27 5.64
C SER A 176 -4.72 0.04 6.52
N LEU A 177 -5.88 0.36 5.95
CA LEU A 177 -7.17 -0.03 6.47
C LEU A 177 -7.73 -1.17 5.61
N LYS A 178 -8.39 -2.12 6.23
CA LYS A 178 -9.20 -3.14 5.58
C LYS A 178 -10.66 -2.73 5.67
N VAL A 179 -11.35 -2.71 4.53
CA VAL A 179 -12.79 -2.52 4.44
C VAL A 179 -13.39 -3.81 3.90
N GLU A 180 -14.23 -4.44 4.69
CA GLU A 180 -14.99 -5.63 4.33
C GLU A 180 -16.44 -5.22 4.11
N ARG A 181 -17.05 -5.71 3.04
CA ARG A 181 -18.43 -5.42 2.66
C ARG A 181 -19.08 -6.69 2.12
N ARG A 182 -20.39 -6.74 2.19
CA ARG A 182 -21.18 -7.79 1.57
C ARG A 182 -21.89 -7.28 0.33
N TYR A 183 -21.88 -8.10 -0.73
CA TYR A 183 -22.66 -7.86 -1.94
C TYR A 183 -23.30 -9.19 -2.40
N GLY A 184 -24.64 -9.23 -2.47
CA GLY A 184 -25.36 -10.47 -2.74
C GLY A 184 -25.07 -11.54 -1.69
N ASP A 185 -24.72 -12.72 -2.16
CA ASP A 185 -24.36 -13.88 -1.31
C ASP A 185 -22.84 -13.99 -1.04
N SER A 186 -22.07 -12.95 -1.36
CA SER A 186 -20.60 -12.92 -1.25
C SER A 186 -20.13 -12.04 -0.08
#